data_3464fc1f18c995cd48d56c6dc5cb0f9d
#
_entry.id   3464fc1f18c995cd48d56c6dc5cb0f9d
#
_cell.length_a   1.000
_cell.length_b   1.000
_cell.length_c   1.000
_cell.angle_alpha   90.00
_cell.angle_beta   90.00
_cell.angle_gamma   90.00
#
_symmetry.space_group_name_H-M   'P 1'
#
loop_
_entity.id
_entity.type
_entity.pdbx_description
1 polymer ?
#
loop_
_entity_poly.entity_id
_entity_poly.type
_entity_poly.pdbx_seq_one_letter_code
_entity_poly.pdbx_strand_id
1 'polypeptide(L)'
;MTGLALGAITDAYSEDVPQGQVISQSAASGSQLAHDSAIDVVLSKGREPLTVPSLNGMSADAAKSAIEGLGLVATPTEAFSDTVAEGHVISQQTNEGTILHRGDTVAYTVSKGPEKVAVPDVVGRQRQDARAALEAAGFTVQEEAILGGSSEPSDRPTPPPEQC
;
A
#
# COMPACT_ATOMS: atom_id res chain seq x y z
N MET A 1 -48.87 -22.27 -32.50
CA MET A 1 -47.67 -21.52 -32.92
C MET A 1 -47.61 -20.21 -32.16
N THR A 2 -46.61 -20.05 -31.38
CA THR A 2 -46.35 -18.80 -30.67
C THR A 2 -45.78 -17.81 -31.63
N GLY A 3 -46.55 -16.83 -32.04
CA GLY A 3 -46.14 -15.84 -33.03
C GLY A 3 -45.31 -14.69 -32.49
N LEU A 4 -44.34 -14.97 -31.61
CA LEU A 4 -43.37 -14.00 -31.11
C LEU A 4 -42.00 -14.28 -31.74
N ALA A 5 -41.35 -13.25 -32.19
CA ALA A 5 -39.98 -13.32 -32.71
C ALA A 5 -38.99 -12.99 -31.60
N LEU A 6 -37.85 -13.65 -31.61
CA LEU A 6 -36.71 -13.23 -30.81
C LEU A 6 -36.09 -11.97 -31.44
N GLY A 7 -36.08 -10.88 -30.68
CA GLY A 7 -35.48 -9.62 -31.09
C GLY A 7 -33.97 -9.61 -30.91
N ALA A 8 -33.43 -8.45 -30.56
CA ALA A 8 -32.00 -8.30 -30.28
C ALA A 8 -31.59 -9.01 -28.99
N ILE A 9 -30.46 -9.70 -29.04
CA ILE A 9 -29.82 -10.27 -27.85
C ILE A 9 -28.63 -9.38 -27.53
N THR A 10 -28.63 -8.79 -26.35
CA THR A 10 -27.50 -7.99 -25.84
C THR A 10 -26.94 -8.63 -24.59
N ASP A 11 -25.68 -8.38 -24.33
CA ASP A 11 -24.99 -8.90 -23.16
C ASP A 11 -24.68 -7.75 -22.20
N ALA A 12 -24.85 -7.99 -20.90
CA ALA A 12 -24.48 -7.08 -19.84
C ALA A 12 -23.91 -7.82 -18.63
N TYR A 13 -23.08 -7.14 -17.87
CA TYR A 13 -22.64 -7.70 -16.60
C TYR A 13 -23.74 -7.60 -15.54
N SER A 14 -23.80 -8.59 -14.66
CA SER A 14 -24.71 -8.61 -13.54
C SER A 14 -24.06 -9.24 -12.31
N GLU A 15 -24.23 -8.60 -11.18
CA GLU A 15 -23.74 -9.12 -9.88
C GLU A 15 -24.64 -10.24 -9.35
N ASP A 16 -25.93 -10.22 -9.72
CA ASP A 16 -26.95 -11.10 -9.18
C ASP A 16 -27.31 -12.26 -10.10
N VAL A 17 -27.18 -12.07 -11.41
CA VAL A 17 -27.58 -13.05 -12.41
C VAL A 17 -26.36 -13.80 -12.94
N PRO A 18 -26.30 -15.13 -12.79
CA PRO A 18 -25.19 -15.93 -13.32
C PRO A 18 -25.03 -15.78 -14.84
N GLN A 19 -23.81 -15.99 -15.32
CA GLN A 19 -23.50 -15.96 -16.73
C GLN A 19 -24.38 -16.92 -17.53
N GLY A 20 -24.88 -16.43 -18.66
CA GLY A 20 -25.72 -17.20 -19.59
C GLY A 20 -27.20 -17.18 -19.26
N GLN A 21 -27.59 -16.50 -18.21
CA GLN A 21 -29.01 -16.31 -17.87
C GLN A 21 -29.52 -14.94 -18.31
N VAL A 22 -30.84 -14.82 -18.52
CA VAL A 22 -31.48 -13.56 -18.93
C VAL A 22 -31.59 -12.62 -17.72
N ILE A 23 -31.06 -11.42 -17.86
CA ILE A 23 -31.19 -10.35 -16.86
C ILE A 23 -32.56 -9.69 -16.98
N SER A 24 -32.94 -9.34 -18.21
CA SER A 24 -34.16 -8.62 -18.50
C SER A 24 -34.68 -8.91 -19.90
N GLN A 25 -35.92 -8.59 -20.13
CA GLN A 25 -36.56 -8.64 -21.45
C GLN A 25 -37.33 -7.34 -21.70
N SER A 26 -37.49 -6.98 -22.98
CA SER A 26 -38.13 -5.71 -23.36
C SER A 26 -39.63 -5.67 -23.08
N ALA A 27 -40.26 -6.82 -22.99
CA ALA A 27 -41.68 -6.93 -22.64
C ALA A 27 -41.86 -7.62 -21.28
N ALA A 28 -42.80 -7.12 -20.48
CA ALA A 28 -43.09 -7.71 -19.19
C ALA A 28 -43.75 -9.10 -19.37
N SER A 29 -43.48 -10.01 -18.43
CA SER A 29 -44.12 -11.32 -18.37
C SER A 29 -45.65 -11.17 -18.31
N GLY A 30 -46.36 -11.90 -19.12
CA GLY A 30 -47.79 -11.82 -19.20
C GLY A 30 -48.38 -10.70 -20.07
N SER A 31 -47.50 -9.85 -20.65
CA SER A 31 -47.94 -8.85 -21.61
C SER A 31 -48.52 -9.50 -22.88
N GLN A 32 -49.56 -8.89 -23.43
CA GLN A 32 -50.07 -9.26 -24.73
C GLN A 32 -49.47 -8.36 -25.81
N LEU A 33 -48.77 -8.96 -26.74
CA LEU A 33 -48.16 -8.28 -27.86
C LEU A 33 -48.82 -8.72 -29.18
N ALA A 34 -48.70 -7.88 -30.18
CA ALA A 34 -49.13 -8.23 -31.50
C ALA A 34 -48.34 -9.44 -32.04
N HIS A 35 -48.95 -10.19 -32.94
CA HIS A 35 -48.28 -11.29 -33.62
C HIS A 35 -46.97 -10.79 -34.31
N ASP A 36 -45.96 -11.58 -34.26
CA ASP A 36 -44.62 -11.26 -34.82
C ASP A 36 -43.88 -10.09 -34.11
N SER A 37 -44.33 -9.66 -32.95
CA SER A 37 -43.57 -8.70 -32.14
C SER A 37 -42.24 -9.29 -31.68
N ALA A 38 -41.18 -8.52 -31.86
CA ALA A 38 -39.82 -8.90 -31.40
C ALA A 38 -39.68 -8.58 -29.90
N ILE A 39 -39.08 -9.51 -29.17
CA ILE A 39 -38.73 -9.32 -27.77
C ILE A 39 -37.21 -9.33 -27.66
N ASP A 40 -36.67 -8.22 -27.20
CA ASP A 40 -35.22 -8.09 -26.92
C ASP A 40 -34.91 -8.65 -25.54
N VAL A 41 -33.81 -9.34 -25.44
CA VAL A 41 -33.34 -9.91 -24.16
C VAL A 41 -31.94 -9.45 -23.85
N VAL A 42 -31.66 -9.28 -22.58
CA VAL A 42 -30.32 -9.00 -22.07
C VAL A 42 -29.81 -10.22 -21.33
N LEU A 43 -28.72 -10.78 -21.82
CA LEU A 43 -28.06 -11.94 -21.21
C LEU A 43 -27.00 -11.49 -20.22
N SER A 44 -26.87 -12.20 -19.13
CA SER A 44 -25.81 -11.97 -18.17
C SER A 44 -24.47 -12.49 -18.68
N LYS A 45 -23.44 -11.65 -18.61
CA LYS A 45 -22.03 -12.03 -18.74
C LYS A 45 -21.43 -12.48 -17.41
N GLY A 46 -22.22 -12.53 -16.36
CA GLY A 46 -21.78 -12.72 -15.00
C GLY A 46 -21.24 -11.44 -14.38
N ARG A 47 -20.50 -11.57 -13.30
CA ARG A 47 -19.91 -10.43 -12.59
C ARG A 47 -18.86 -9.73 -13.42
N GLU A 48 -18.82 -8.41 -13.33
CA GLU A 48 -17.83 -7.61 -14.05
C GLU A 48 -16.42 -7.94 -13.57
N PRO A 49 -15.49 -8.32 -14.47
CA PRO A 49 -14.11 -8.53 -14.10
C PRO A 49 -13.41 -7.19 -13.88
N LEU A 50 -12.81 -7.03 -12.71
CA LEU A 50 -12.03 -5.87 -12.32
C LEU A 50 -10.56 -6.25 -12.20
N THR A 51 -9.69 -5.48 -12.83
CA THR A 51 -8.25 -5.74 -12.79
C THR A 51 -7.61 -4.93 -11.68
N VAL A 52 -6.84 -5.58 -10.82
CA VAL A 52 -6.10 -4.92 -9.74
C VAL A 52 -5.00 -4.03 -10.32
N PRO A 53 -5.02 -2.72 -10.01
CA PRO A 53 -3.97 -1.81 -10.46
C PRO A 53 -2.66 -2.00 -9.69
N SER A 54 -1.57 -1.49 -10.23
CA SER A 54 -0.30 -1.41 -9.50
C SER A 54 -0.40 -0.35 -8.40
N LEU A 55 -0.16 -0.76 -7.17
CA LEU A 55 -0.23 0.12 -5.98
C LEU A 55 1.15 0.49 -5.46
N ASN A 56 2.19 -0.19 -5.92
CA ASN A 56 3.56 -0.01 -5.42
C ASN A 56 4.04 1.44 -5.58
N GLY A 57 4.53 2.03 -4.50
CA GLY A 57 5.03 3.39 -4.48
C GLY A 57 3.95 4.49 -4.42
N MET A 58 2.67 4.13 -4.48
CA MET A 58 1.59 5.08 -4.30
C MET A 58 1.44 5.45 -2.81
N SER A 59 0.86 6.63 -2.55
CA SER A 59 0.43 6.93 -1.18
C SER A 59 -0.73 6.02 -0.76
N ALA A 60 -0.85 5.74 0.53
CA ALA A 60 -1.92 4.92 1.08
C ALA A 60 -3.32 5.41 0.67
N ASP A 61 -3.52 6.73 0.68
CA ASP A 61 -4.80 7.34 0.29
C ASP A 61 -5.08 7.18 -1.21
N ALA A 62 -4.06 7.33 -2.05
CA ALA A 62 -4.18 7.13 -3.50
C ALA A 62 -4.47 5.65 -3.82
N ALA A 63 -3.78 4.72 -3.18
CA ALA A 63 -4.00 3.28 -3.32
C ALA A 63 -5.41 2.90 -2.90
N LYS A 64 -5.85 3.39 -1.74
CA LYS A 64 -7.22 3.18 -1.25
C LYS A 64 -8.26 3.71 -2.24
N SER A 65 -8.10 4.94 -2.71
CA SER A 65 -9.02 5.56 -3.66
C SER A 65 -9.06 4.82 -5.00
N ALA A 66 -7.92 4.31 -5.47
CA ALA A 66 -7.86 3.51 -6.70
C ALA A 66 -8.62 2.19 -6.56
N ILE A 67 -8.50 1.52 -5.43
CA ILE A 67 -9.18 0.26 -5.13
C ILE A 67 -10.69 0.48 -4.98
N GLU A 68 -11.07 1.44 -4.17
CA GLU A 68 -12.49 1.76 -3.90
C GLU A 68 -13.21 2.31 -5.13
N GLY A 69 -12.50 3.06 -5.98
CA GLY A 69 -13.01 3.57 -7.25
C GLY A 69 -13.38 2.46 -8.24
N LEU A 70 -12.77 1.30 -8.13
CA LEU A 70 -13.12 0.10 -8.90
C LEU A 70 -14.25 -0.72 -8.27
N GLY A 71 -14.72 -0.34 -7.07
CA GLY A 71 -15.71 -1.10 -6.32
C GLY A 71 -15.14 -2.28 -5.54
N LEU A 72 -13.82 -2.31 -5.35
CA LEU A 72 -13.12 -3.29 -4.53
C LEU A 72 -12.98 -2.79 -3.09
N VAL A 73 -12.65 -3.68 -2.17
CA VAL A 73 -12.44 -3.36 -0.76
C VAL A 73 -10.93 -3.25 -0.49
N ALA A 74 -10.49 -2.10 -0.02
CA ALA A 74 -9.09 -1.86 0.36
C ALA A 74 -8.82 -2.39 1.77
N THR A 75 -7.83 -3.24 1.92
CA THR A 75 -7.38 -3.76 3.22
C THR A 75 -5.90 -3.44 3.42
N PRO A 76 -5.57 -2.28 4.00
CA PRO A 76 -4.20 -1.93 4.31
C PRO A 76 -3.70 -2.68 5.54
N THR A 77 -2.45 -3.13 5.48
CA THR A 77 -1.65 -3.54 6.62
C THR A 77 -0.46 -2.61 6.76
N GLU A 78 0.09 -2.50 7.93
CA GLU A 78 1.21 -1.60 8.19
C GLU A 78 2.48 -2.40 8.51
N ALA A 79 3.60 -1.94 7.99
CA ALA A 79 4.91 -2.50 8.30
C ALA A 79 5.97 -1.40 8.30
N PHE A 80 7.04 -1.60 9.05
CA PHE A 80 8.20 -0.71 8.99
C PHE A 80 8.99 -0.94 7.71
N SER A 81 9.54 0.12 7.15
CA SER A 81 10.42 0.07 5.99
C SER A 81 11.46 1.17 6.05
N ASP A 82 12.71 0.81 5.85
CA ASP A 82 13.82 1.76 5.78
C ASP A 82 13.96 2.40 4.39
N THR A 83 13.34 1.79 3.39
CA THR A 83 13.47 2.20 1.98
C THR A 83 12.25 2.93 1.44
N VAL A 84 11.07 2.67 2.01
CA VAL A 84 9.81 3.29 1.60
C VAL A 84 9.38 4.32 2.62
N ALA A 85 9.09 5.53 2.17
CA ALA A 85 8.64 6.61 3.04
C ALA A 85 7.32 6.25 3.75
N GLU A 86 7.14 6.80 4.96
CA GLU A 86 5.91 6.64 5.72
C GLU A 86 4.68 7.07 4.89
N GLY A 87 3.62 6.26 4.95
CA GLY A 87 2.39 6.50 4.23
C GLY A 87 2.37 6.05 2.77
N HIS A 88 3.41 5.36 2.29
CA HIS A 88 3.46 4.81 0.93
C HIS A 88 3.35 3.29 0.95
N VAL A 89 2.84 2.74 -0.16
CA VAL A 89 2.69 1.29 -0.31
C VAL A 89 4.06 0.64 -0.53
N ILE A 90 4.40 -0.30 0.34
CA ILE A 90 5.62 -1.11 0.23
C ILE A 90 5.44 -2.21 -0.81
N SER A 91 4.33 -2.93 -0.70
CA SER A 91 4.00 -4.07 -1.54
C SER A 91 2.50 -4.33 -1.52
N GLN A 92 2.03 -5.05 -2.51
CA GLN A 92 0.66 -5.52 -2.56
C GLN A 92 0.65 -7.05 -2.49
N GLN A 93 -0.20 -7.61 -1.62
CA GLN A 93 -0.38 -9.06 -1.51
C GLN A 93 -1.27 -9.58 -2.63
N THR A 94 -2.23 -8.76 -3.06
CA THR A 94 -3.03 -9.04 -4.25
C THR A 94 -2.31 -8.49 -5.46
N ASN A 95 -1.72 -9.35 -6.28
CA ASN A 95 -0.88 -8.96 -7.41
C ASN A 95 -1.62 -8.06 -8.40
N GLU A 96 -0.90 -7.12 -8.99
CA GLU A 96 -1.42 -6.33 -10.13
C GLU A 96 -1.82 -7.26 -11.29
N GLY A 97 -2.84 -6.90 -12.03
CA GLY A 97 -3.36 -7.71 -13.12
C GLY A 97 -4.26 -8.87 -12.68
N THR A 98 -4.41 -9.11 -11.37
CA THR A 98 -5.36 -10.11 -10.86
C THR A 98 -6.78 -9.69 -11.21
N ILE A 99 -7.58 -10.65 -11.68
CA ILE A 99 -9.00 -10.40 -11.98
C ILE A 99 -9.82 -10.67 -10.72
N LEU A 100 -10.48 -9.65 -10.27
CA LEU A 100 -11.39 -9.66 -9.13
C LEU A 100 -12.78 -9.21 -9.57
N HIS A 101 -13.72 -9.21 -8.64
CA HIS A 101 -15.07 -8.74 -8.88
C HIS A 101 -15.43 -7.69 -7.81
N ARG A 102 -16.48 -6.96 -8.07
CA ARG A 102 -16.99 -5.95 -7.12
C ARG A 102 -17.20 -6.56 -5.72
N GLY A 103 -16.67 -5.91 -4.71
CA GLY A 103 -16.73 -6.37 -3.33
C GLY A 103 -15.57 -7.28 -2.89
N ASP A 104 -14.71 -7.71 -3.83
CA ASP A 104 -13.53 -8.48 -3.48
C ASP A 104 -12.47 -7.60 -2.81
N THR A 105 -11.62 -8.21 -2.00
CA THR A 105 -10.63 -7.51 -1.18
C THR A 105 -9.28 -7.42 -1.87
N VAL A 106 -8.67 -6.25 -1.84
CA VAL A 106 -7.27 -6.02 -2.23
C VAL A 106 -6.46 -5.71 -0.98
N ALA A 107 -5.53 -6.59 -0.66
CA ALA A 107 -4.63 -6.42 0.47
C ALA A 107 -3.31 -5.81 0.00
N TYR A 108 -2.81 -4.83 0.74
CA TYR A 108 -1.54 -4.17 0.49
C TYR A 108 -0.90 -3.70 1.80
N THR A 109 0.42 -3.51 1.78
CA THR A 109 1.18 -3.08 2.94
C THR A 109 1.64 -1.64 2.79
N VAL A 110 1.38 -0.83 3.81
CA VAL A 110 1.76 0.58 3.89
C VAL A 110 2.96 0.73 4.82
N SER A 111 3.91 1.55 4.43
CA SER A 111 5.08 1.87 5.24
C SER A 111 4.73 2.75 6.44
N LYS A 112 5.24 2.38 7.59
CA LYS A 112 5.30 3.22 8.80
C LYS A 112 6.59 4.03 8.89
N GLY A 113 7.39 4.00 7.84
CA GLY A 113 8.74 4.52 7.86
C GLY A 113 9.71 3.58 8.58
N PRO A 114 10.94 4.02 8.84
CA PRO A 114 11.92 3.22 9.56
C PRO A 114 11.47 2.97 10.99
N GLU A 115 11.82 1.81 11.52
CA GLU A 115 11.54 1.48 12.91
C GLU A 115 12.28 2.45 13.82
N LYS A 116 11.55 3.17 14.64
CA LYS A 116 12.12 4.12 15.60
C LYS A 116 12.51 3.39 16.86
N VAL A 117 13.79 3.35 17.13
CA VAL A 117 14.33 2.79 18.36
C VAL A 117 14.60 3.92 19.36
N ALA A 118 14.18 3.73 20.61
CA ALA A 118 14.46 4.72 21.64
C ALA A 118 15.96 4.78 21.94
N VAL A 119 16.51 5.99 21.91
CA VAL A 119 17.90 6.22 22.28
C VAL A 119 18.03 6.07 23.81
N PRO A 120 18.84 5.12 24.31
CA PRO A 120 19.02 4.97 25.74
C PRO A 120 19.78 6.18 26.32
N ASP A 121 19.47 6.54 27.55
CA ASP A 121 20.21 7.58 28.26
C ASP A 121 21.58 7.04 28.66
N VAL A 122 22.60 7.60 28.06
CA VAL A 122 24.01 7.23 28.29
C VAL A 122 24.81 8.35 28.95
N VAL A 123 24.14 9.45 29.30
CA VAL A 123 24.78 10.59 29.94
C VAL A 123 25.27 10.17 31.33
N GLY A 124 26.53 10.44 31.62
CA GLY A 124 27.17 10.08 32.89
C GLY A 124 27.61 8.61 33.00
N ARG A 125 27.41 7.78 31.98
CA ARG A 125 27.93 6.42 31.96
C ARG A 125 29.37 6.37 31.45
N GLN A 126 30.06 5.30 31.83
CA GLN A 126 31.39 5.06 31.26
C GLN A 126 31.29 4.79 29.77
N ARG A 127 32.33 5.16 29.03
CA ARG A 127 32.40 5.04 27.56
C ARG A 127 32.01 3.65 27.04
N GLN A 128 32.54 2.61 27.70
CA GLN A 128 32.26 1.22 27.29
C GLN A 128 30.80 0.85 27.53
N ASP A 129 30.22 1.28 28.63
CA ASP A 129 28.82 1.02 28.98
C ASP A 129 27.86 1.81 28.06
N ALA A 130 28.21 3.05 27.74
CA ALA A 130 27.47 3.87 26.79
C ALA A 130 27.44 3.25 25.40
N ARG A 131 28.60 2.79 24.94
CA ARG A 131 28.74 2.10 23.65
C ARG A 131 27.91 0.82 23.64
N ALA A 132 28.07 -0.04 24.65
CA ALA A 132 27.31 -1.29 24.74
C ALA A 132 25.79 -1.06 24.77
N ALA A 133 25.32 -0.03 25.45
CA ALA A 133 23.91 0.32 25.50
C ALA A 133 23.37 0.80 24.15
N LEU A 134 24.14 1.59 23.42
CA LEU A 134 23.75 2.05 22.07
C LEU A 134 23.78 0.92 21.04
N GLU A 135 24.80 0.06 21.09
CA GLU A 135 24.90 -1.10 20.19
C GLU A 135 23.77 -2.12 20.48
N ALA A 136 23.42 -2.33 21.74
CA ALA A 136 22.30 -3.17 22.13
C ALA A 136 20.94 -2.63 21.66
N ALA A 137 20.83 -1.32 21.52
CA ALA A 137 19.66 -0.64 20.94
C ALA A 137 19.66 -0.63 19.40
N GLY A 138 20.68 -1.22 18.75
CA GLY A 138 20.75 -1.32 17.28
C GLY A 138 21.41 -0.13 16.59
N PHE A 139 22.05 0.78 17.34
CA PHE A 139 22.76 1.91 16.75
C PHE A 139 24.21 1.56 16.44
N THR A 140 24.71 2.09 15.32
CA THR A 140 26.14 2.06 15.01
C THR A 140 26.82 3.21 15.75
N VAL A 141 27.74 2.91 16.65
CA VAL A 141 28.47 3.92 17.39
C VAL A 141 29.72 4.33 16.64
N GLN A 142 29.76 5.56 16.16
CA GLN A 142 30.98 6.19 15.68
C GLN A 142 31.57 7.03 16.80
N GLU A 143 32.77 6.68 17.21
CA GLU A 143 33.50 7.46 18.19
C GLU A 143 34.33 8.50 17.45
N GLU A 144 33.91 9.73 17.51
CA GLU A 144 34.73 10.85 17.11
C GLU A 144 35.46 11.35 18.37
N ALA A 145 36.77 11.10 18.44
CA ALA A 145 37.59 11.73 19.43
C ALA A 145 37.68 13.21 19.07
N ILE A 146 36.88 14.03 19.69
CA ILE A 146 37.10 15.46 19.67
C ILE A 146 38.41 15.68 20.41
N LEU A 147 39.48 15.82 19.69
CA LEU A 147 40.74 16.36 20.18
C LEU A 147 40.57 17.86 20.47
N GLY A 148 39.68 18.16 21.38
CA GLY A 148 39.34 19.48 21.86
C GLY A 148 39.43 19.58 23.36
N GLY A 149 40.23 18.73 23.95
CA GLY A 149 40.79 18.97 25.26
C GLY A 149 42.20 19.45 25.03
N SER A 150 42.42 20.72 24.90
CA SER A 150 43.69 21.36 25.00
C SER A 150 44.31 21.01 26.35
N SER A 151 44.95 19.87 26.42
CA SER A 151 46.15 19.77 27.18
C SER A 151 47.18 20.52 26.34
N GLU A 152 47.20 21.80 26.45
CA GLU A 152 48.41 22.50 26.10
C GLU A 152 49.54 21.79 26.88
N PRO A 153 50.51 21.22 26.19
CA PRO A 153 51.75 20.97 26.85
C PRO A 153 52.23 22.35 27.31
N SER A 154 52.28 22.55 28.61
CA SER A 154 53.00 23.65 29.19
C SER A 154 54.48 23.44 28.92
N ASP A 155 54.87 23.52 27.67
CA ASP A 155 56.23 23.74 27.24
C ASP A 155 56.39 25.25 27.15
N ARG A 156 56.47 25.87 28.33
CA ARG A 156 57.09 27.16 28.47
C ARG A 156 58.56 26.93 28.22
N PRO A 157 59.12 27.48 27.16
CA PRO A 157 60.54 27.50 27.08
C PRO A 157 61.06 28.29 28.26
N THR A 158 61.83 27.64 29.08
CA THR A 158 62.60 28.27 30.16
C THR A 158 63.50 29.35 29.52
N PRO A 159 63.44 30.63 29.91
CA PRO A 159 64.30 31.61 29.42
C PRO A 159 65.73 31.26 29.82
N PRO A 160 66.74 31.48 28.97
CA PRO A 160 68.14 31.20 29.27
C PRO A 160 68.56 32.03 30.47
N PRO A 161 69.42 31.50 31.35
CA PRO A 161 69.94 32.28 32.49
C PRO A 161 70.72 33.50 31.94
N GLU A 162 70.31 34.66 32.41
CA GLU A 162 71.04 35.86 32.15
C GLU A 162 72.44 35.64 32.71
N GLN A 163 73.43 35.69 31.83
CA GLN A 163 74.81 35.81 32.24
C GLN A 163 75.08 37.27 32.49
N CYS A 164 75.53 37.55 33.74
CA CYS A 164 76.22 38.79 34.08
C CYS A 164 77.52 38.92 33.34
#